data_44429792ccfa9bab1df27be0613876a8
#
_entry.id   44429792ccfa9bab1df27be0613876a8
#
_cell.length_a   1.000
_cell.length_b   1.000
_cell.length_c   1.000
_cell.angle_alpha   90.00
_cell.angle_beta   90.00
_cell.angle_gamma   90.00
#
_symmetry.space_group_name_H-M   'P 1'
#
loop_
_entity.id
_entity.type
_entity.pdbx_description
1 polymer ?
#
loop_
_entity_poly.entity_id
_entity_poly.type
_entity_poly.pdbx_seq_one_letter_code
_entity_poly.pdbx_strand_id
1 'polypeptide(L)'
;MRDRSILVQNAHGLELWCDLSPLTKHDCNDMVVDALGRCWVGNFGFDLHAGDAMTTTELILVRGQHQAEVAASDLFFPNGSVITPDGRTLIVAETFAACLTAFDIEPSGRLSNRRIWAQLDGAVPDGICLDTAGGIWVASPTSQECLRVRAGGEVTDRIKVEDEAFACMLGGENGRQLFILTAPSSVPKDCQQARAGKIVYTEVEHARAGCP
;
A
#
# COMPACT_ATOMS: atom_id res chain seq x y z
N MET A 1 -11.35 -3.99 2.46
CA MET A 1 -12.30 -5.06 2.02
C MET A 1 -12.98 -5.64 3.25
N ARG A 2 -14.21 -5.23 3.51
CA ARG A 2 -14.95 -5.58 4.75
C ARG A 2 -15.26 -7.07 4.90
N ASP A 3 -15.37 -7.79 3.79
CA ASP A 3 -15.61 -9.23 3.78
C ASP A 3 -14.33 -10.07 3.92
N ARG A 4 -13.17 -9.43 3.97
CA ARG A 4 -11.84 -10.07 4.13
C ARG A 4 -11.61 -11.21 3.14
N SER A 5 -12.02 -10.99 1.89
CA SER A 5 -11.87 -11.97 0.82
C SER A 5 -11.16 -11.38 -0.39
N ILE A 6 -10.37 -12.19 -1.04
CA ILE A 6 -9.80 -11.88 -2.35
C ILE A 6 -10.69 -12.49 -3.41
N LEU A 7 -11.10 -11.66 -4.36
CA LEU A 7 -11.87 -12.06 -5.52
C LEU A 7 -10.99 -12.01 -6.77
N VAL A 8 -11.20 -12.93 -7.69
CA VAL A 8 -10.61 -12.91 -9.02
C VAL A 8 -11.69 -12.65 -10.06
N GLN A 9 -11.39 -11.75 -11.00
CA GLN A 9 -12.25 -11.51 -12.17
C GLN A 9 -11.86 -12.47 -13.28
N ASN A 10 -12.81 -13.26 -13.75
CA ASN A 10 -12.65 -14.13 -14.92
C ASN A 10 -13.78 -13.92 -15.95
N ALA A 11 -13.87 -14.77 -16.97
CA ALA A 11 -14.89 -14.67 -18.01
C ALA A 11 -16.34 -14.86 -17.47
N HIS A 12 -16.50 -15.45 -16.30
CA HIS A 12 -17.80 -15.73 -15.68
C HIS A 12 -18.18 -14.71 -14.60
N GLY A 13 -17.31 -13.76 -14.28
CA GLY A 13 -17.52 -12.74 -13.27
C GLY A 13 -16.50 -12.78 -12.15
N LEU A 14 -16.91 -12.30 -10.97
CA LEU A 14 -16.08 -12.32 -9.77
C LEU A 14 -16.27 -13.64 -9.03
N GLU A 15 -15.18 -14.33 -8.77
CA GLU A 15 -15.16 -15.57 -7.99
C GLU A 15 -14.28 -15.42 -6.75
N LEU A 16 -14.65 -16.11 -5.67
CA LEU A 16 -13.86 -16.16 -4.45
C LEU A 16 -12.52 -16.88 -4.71
N TRP A 17 -11.42 -16.14 -4.56
CA TRP A 17 -10.09 -16.69 -4.66
C TRP A 17 -9.57 -17.19 -3.31
N CYS A 18 -9.72 -16.36 -2.27
CA CYS A 18 -9.28 -16.73 -0.93
C CYS A 18 -10.06 -15.99 0.15
N ASP A 19 -10.52 -16.70 1.17
CA ASP A 19 -11.08 -16.14 2.38
C ASP A 19 -9.97 -15.91 3.41
N LEU A 20 -9.81 -14.68 3.86
CA LEU A 20 -8.80 -14.25 4.82
C LEU A 20 -9.38 -14.09 6.24
N SER A 21 -10.68 -14.29 6.42
CA SER A 21 -11.34 -14.14 7.72
C SER A 21 -10.81 -15.04 8.84
N PRO A 22 -10.20 -16.21 8.57
CA PRO A 22 -9.54 -17.00 9.60
C PRO A 22 -8.24 -16.38 10.11
N LEU A 23 -7.60 -15.47 9.34
CA LEU A 23 -6.29 -14.89 9.64
C LEU A 23 -6.35 -13.45 10.15
N THR A 24 -7.44 -12.74 9.87
CA THR A 24 -7.66 -11.40 10.39
C THR A 24 -9.11 -11.15 10.79
N LYS A 25 -9.32 -10.38 11.85
CA LYS A 25 -10.66 -9.97 12.31
C LYS A 25 -11.10 -8.62 11.75
N HIS A 26 -10.16 -7.84 11.23
CA HIS A 26 -10.37 -6.48 10.77
C HIS A 26 -10.38 -6.39 9.24
N ASP A 27 -10.84 -5.26 8.73
CA ASP A 27 -10.91 -5.00 7.30
C ASP A 27 -9.53 -5.13 6.66
N CYS A 28 -9.46 -5.81 5.50
CA CYS A 28 -8.26 -5.83 4.69
C CYS A 28 -8.04 -4.47 4.03
N ASN A 29 -6.77 -4.13 3.86
CA ASN A 29 -6.32 -2.91 3.24
C ASN A 29 -5.71 -3.18 1.86
N ASP A 30 -4.62 -2.52 1.53
CA ASP A 30 -3.92 -2.68 0.25
C ASP A 30 -3.28 -4.06 0.11
N MET A 31 -3.04 -4.44 -1.14
CA MET A 31 -2.29 -5.63 -1.48
C MET A 31 -1.35 -5.37 -2.66
N VAL A 32 -0.28 -6.15 -2.73
CA VAL A 32 0.59 -6.22 -3.90
C VAL A 32 0.70 -7.64 -4.40
N VAL A 33 0.81 -7.82 -5.73
CA VAL A 33 0.92 -9.13 -6.38
C VAL A 33 2.27 -9.22 -7.09
N ASP A 34 3.03 -10.29 -6.84
CA ASP A 34 4.29 -10.50 -7.53
C ASP A 34 4.14 -11.21 -8.90
N ALA A 35 5.26 -11.35 -9.60
CA ALA A 35 5.31 -12.00 -10.91
C ALA A 35 4.93 -13.51 -10.88
N LEU A 36 4.88 -14.13 -9.70
CA LEU A 36 4.45 -15.52 -9.51
C LEU A 36 2.97 -15.63 -9.12
N GLY A 37 2.25 -14.49 -9.03
CA GLY A 37 0.85 -14.45 -8.61
C GLY A 37 0.63 -14.58 -7.10
N ARG A 38 1.67 -14.44 -6.29
CA ARG A 38 1.54 -14.40 -4.83
C ARG A 38 1.13 -12.99 -4.40
N CYS A 39 0.20 -12.89 -3.43
CA CYS A 39 -0.29 -11.62 -2.93
C CYS A 39 0.12 -11.41 -1.47
N TRP A 40 0.65 -10.23 -1.14
CA TRP A 40 0.79 -9.79 0.25
C TRP A 40 -0.31 -8.77 0.54
N VAL A 41 -1.10 -9.04 1.57
CA VAL A 41 -2.32 -8.30 1.91
C VAL A 41 -2.19 -7.71 3.29
N GLY A 42 -2.30 -6.38 3.38
CA GLY A 42 -2.41 -5.64 4.64
C GLY A 42 -3.81 -5.72 5.24
N ASN A 43 -3.92 -5.36 6.50
CA ASN A 43 -5.21 -5.15 7.17
C ASN A 43 -5.09 -4.08 8.25
N PHE A 44 -6.22 -3.58 8.74
CA PHE A 44 -6.24 -2.46 9.67
C PHE A 44 -5.74 -2.82 11.08
N GLY A 45 -5.95 -4.06 11.54
CA GLY A 45 -5.60 -4.49 12.89
C GLY A 45 -6.55 -4.00 13.98
N PHE A 46 -7.38 -2.99 13.71
CA PHE A 46 -8.37 -2.41 14.61
C PHE A 46 -9.47 -1.69 13.80
N ASP A 47 -10.61 -1.38 14.41
CA ASP A 47 -11.64 -0.57 13.75
C ASP A 47 -11.30 0.92 13.90
N LEU A 48 -10.69 1.48 12.85
CA LEU A 48 -10.29 2.88 12.78
C LEU A 48 -11.48 3.84 13.00
N HIS A 49 -12.64 3.50 12.44
CA HIS A 49 -13.82 4.38 12.47
C HIS A 49 -14.66 4.21 13.73
N ALA A 50 -14.55 3.09 14.44
CA ALA A 50 -15.14 2.92 15.77
C ALA A 50 -14.30 3.57 16.86
N GLY A 51 -13.06 3.97 16.57
CA GLY A 51 -12.15 4.57 17.55
C GLY A 51 -11.53 3.54 18.50
N ASP A 52 -11.34 2.31 18.02
CA ASP A 52 -10.64 1.28 18.78
C ASP A 52 -9.21 1.71 19.11
N ALA A 53 -8.65 1.13 20.17
CA ALA A 53 -7.23 1.30 20.47
C ALA A 53 -6.38 0.76 19.32
N MET A 54 -5.42 1.57 18.87
CA MET A 54 -4.48 1.16 17.81
C MET A 54 -3.64 -0.04 18.27
N THR A 55 -3.61 -1.07 17.45
CA THR A 55 -2.82 -2.30 17.67
C THR A 55 -2.04 -2.66 16.41
N THR A 56 -0.97 -3.41 16.58
CA THR A 56 -0.26 -4.04 15.46
C THR A 56 -1.05 -5.19 14.89
N THR A 57 -0.72 -5.56 13.66
CA THR A 57 -1.41 -6.63 12.93
C THR A 57 -0.44 -7.44 12.06
N GLU A 58 -1.00 -8.41 11.34
CA GLU A 58 -0.27 -9.30 10.45
C GLU A 58 -0.30 -8.78 9.01
N LEU A 59 0.73 -9.12 8.26
CA LEU A 59 0.72 -9.13 6.80
C LEU A 59 0.42 -10.56 6.34
N ILE A 60 -0.54 -10.72 5.44
CA ILE A 60 -1.01 -12.04 5.00
C ILE A 60 -0.44 -12.33 3.62
N LEU A 61 0.16 -13.52 3.44
CA LEU A 61 0.57 -14.03 2.13
C LEU A 61 -0.47 -15.00 1.59
N VAL A 62 -0.95 -14.73 0.38
CA VAL A 62 -1.80 -15.64 -0.40
C VAL A 62 -0.96 -16.22 -1.54
N ARG A 63 -0.75 -17.53 -1.53
CA ARG A 63 0.06 -18.26 -2.52
C ARG A 63 -0.74 -18.76 -3.71
N GLY A 64 -2.03 -18.88 -3.55
CA GLY A 64 -2.96 -19.42 -4.54
C GLY A 64 -4.36 -19.55 -3.98
N GLN A 65 -5.25 -20.15 -4.75
CA GLN A 65 -6.64 -20.32 -4.36
C GLN A 65 -6.76 -21.07 -3.03
N HIS A 66 -7.45 -20.46 -2.04
CA HIS A 66 -7.64 -20.97 -0.69
C HIS A 66 -6.35 -21.27 0.10
N GLN A 67 -5.21 -20.68 -0.28
CA GLN A 67 -3.92 -20.88 0.36
C GLN A 67 -3.40 -19.56 0.92
N ALA A 68 -3.69 -19.26 2.17
CA ALA A 68 -3.24 -18.07 2.86
C ALA A 68 -2.56 -18.43 4.18
N GLU A 69 -1.55 -17.63 4.54
CA GLU A 69 -0.81 -17.75 5.80
C GLU A 69 -0.33 -16.37 6.28
N VAL A 70 0.02 -16.26 7.55
CA VAL A 70 0.67 -15.06 8.09
C VAL A 70 2.11 -15.00 7.57
N ALA A 71 2.46 -13.91 6.88
CA ALA A 71 3.80 -13.67 6.33
C ALA A 71 4.71 -12.90 7.30
N ALA A 72 4.15 -11.94 8.02
CA ALA A 72 4.83 -11.15 9.04
C ALA A 72 3.81 -10.66 10.08
N SER A 73 4.29 -10.35 11.28
CA SER A 73 3.49 -9.82 12.39
C SER A 73 4.04 -8.48 12.88
N ASP A 74 3.31 -7.83 13.78
CA ASP A 74 3.73 -6.59 14.43
C ASP A 74 3.94 -5.42 13.45
N LEU A 75 3.11 -5.32 12.40
CA LEU A 75 3.05 -4.15 11.54
C LEU A 75 1.96 -3.18 12.05
N PHE A 76 2.21 -1.89 11.90
CA PHE A 76 1.33 -0.84 12.39
C PHE A 76 0.49 -0.24 11.27
N PHE A 77 -0.65 -0.86 10.94
CA PHE A 77 -1.55 -0.50 9.86
C PHE A 77 -0.86 -0.59 8.49
N PRO A 78 -0.48 -1.81 8.04
CA PRO A 78 0.12 -2.01 6.73
C PRO A 78 -0.82 -1.54 5.62
N ASN A 79 -0.31 -0.67 4.75
CA ASN A 79 -1.02 0.02 3.69
C ASN A 79 -0.33 -0.24 2.35
N GLY A 80 -0.12 0.78 1.51
CA GLY A 80 0.51 0.63 0.20
C GLY A 80 1.78 -0.22 0.25
N SER A 81 1.98 -1.06 -0.75
CA SER A 81 3.12 -1.97 -0.82
C SER A 81 3.69 -2.02 -2.22
N VAL A 82 5.01 -2.16 -2.33
CA VAL A 82 5.71 -2.32 -3.62
C VAL A 82 6.71 -3.47 -3.54
N ILE A 83 6.96 -4.09 -4.70
CA ILE A 83 8.01 -5.10 -4.86
C ILE A 83 9.05 -4.57 -5.84
N THR A 84 10.32 -4.67 -5.48
CA THR A 84 11.43 -4.26 -6.35
C THR A 84 11.45 -5.03 -7.67
N PRO A 85 12.01 -4.46 -8.77
CA PRO A 85 11.97 -5.09 -10.09
C PRO A 85 12.61 -6.48 -10.17
N ASP A 86 13.54 -6.77 -9.27
CA ASP A 86 14.18 -8.09 -9.16
C ASP A 86 13.33 -9.13 -8.38
N GLY A 87 12.18 -8.71 -7.86
CA GLY A 87 11.27 -9.54 -7.08
C GLY A 87 11.78 -9.98 -5.71
N ARG A 88 12.84 -9.34 -5.19
CA ARG A 88 13.53 -9.78 -3.98
C ARG A 88 13.22 -8.97 -2.73
N THR A 89 12.64 -7.79 -2.87
CA THR A 89 12.32 -6.94 -1.71
C THR A 89 10.87 -6.50 -1.77
N LEU A 90 10.15 -6.75 -0.69
CA LEU A 90 8.83 -6.18 -0.42
C LEU A 90 9.03 -4.97 0.48
N ILE A 91 8.43 -3.84 0.13
CA ILE A 91 8.41 -2.62 0.96
C ILE A 91 6.96 -2.28 1.24
N VAL A 92 6.63 -2.13 2.52
CA VAL A 92 5.27 -1.92 3.03
C VAL A 92 5.22 -0.58 3.76
N ALA A 93 4.24 0.25 3.46
CA ALA A 93 3.93 1.44 4.23
C ALA A 93 3.25 1.05 5.55
N GLU A 94 3.80 1.49 6.68
CA GLU A 94 3.17 1.36 7.99
C GLU A 94 2.64 2.73 8.41
N THR A 95 1.33 2.96 8.19
CA THR A 95 0.68 4.28 8.32
C THR A 95 0.93 4.91 9.69
N PHE A 96 0.60 4.20 10.77
CA PHE A 96 0.72 4.75 12.12
C PHE A 96 2.11 4.59 12.75
N ALA A 97 3.02 3.86 12.12
CA ALA A 97 4.44 3.89 12.45
C ALA A 97 5.19 5.01 11.71
N ALA A 98 4.53 5.69 10.76
CA ALA A 98 5.12 6.73 9.91
C ALA A 98 6.44 6.28 9.25
N CYS A 99 6.46 5.05 8.72
CA CYS A 99 7.65 4.50 8.10
C CYS A 99 7.33 3.59 6.91
N LEU A 100 8.36 3.29 6.13
CA LEU A 100 8.37 2.22 5.14
C LEU A 100 9.23 1.09 5.68
N THR A 101 8.68 -0.12 5.74
CA THR A 101 9.35 -1.32 6.23
C THR A 101 9.66 -2.27 5.09
N ALA A 102 10.93 -2.70 4.98
CA ALA A 102 11.36 -3.64 3.95
C ALA A 102 11.55 -5.04 4.50
N PHE A 103 11.27 -6.02 3.64
CA PHE A 103 11.52 -7.45 3.86
C PHE A 103 12.23 -8.03 2.64
N ASP A 104 13.12 -9.00 2.85
CA ASP A 104 13.62 -9.82 1.76
C ASP A 104 12.59 -10.93 1.46
N ILE A 105 12.29 -11.13 0.17
CA ILE A 105 11.38 -12.18 -0.32
C ILE A 105 12.22 -13.40 -0.68
N GLU A 106 12.07 -14.48 0.06
CA GLU A 106 12.71 -15.75 -0.27
C GLU A 106 12.01 -16.45 -1.45
N PRO A 107 12.65 -17.37 -2.17
CA PRO A 107 12.01 -18.12 -3.27
C PRO A 107 10.69 -18.79 -2.86
N SER A 108 10.59 -19.22 -1.60
CA SER A 108 9.37 -19.77 -1.01
C SER A 108 8.25 -18.72 -0.84
N GLY A 109 8.52 -17.42 -0.91
CA GLY A 109 7.63 -16.32 -0.56
C GLY A 109 7.66 -15.96 0.93
N ARG A 110 8.45 -16.68 1.75
CA ARG A 110 8.67 -16.30 3.13
C ARG A 110 9.40 -14.95 3.20
N LEU A 111 8.99 -14.11 4.13
CA LEU A 111 9.65 -12.84 4.40
C LEU A 111 10.73 -13.01 5.47
N SER A 112 11.86 -12.34 5.25
CA SER A 112 12.99 -12.33 6.18
C SER A 112 13.63 -10.95 6.23
N ASN A 113 14.60 -10.74 7.12
CA ASN A 113 15.40 -9.52 7.20
C ASN A 113 14.54 -8.24 7.27
N ARG A 114 13.52 -8.21 8.18
CA ARG A 114 12.72 -7.01 8.43
C ARG A 114 13.62 -5.85 8.84
N ARG A 115 13.45 -4.70 8.19
CA ARG A 115 14.21 -3.48 8.47
C ARG A 115 13.41 -2.24 8.11
N ILE A 116 13.66 -1.13 8.78
CA ILE A 116 13.14 0.18 8.35
C ILE A 116 13.85 0.56 7.05
N TRP A 117 13.08 0.74 5.98
CA TRP A 117 13.57 1.23 4.70
C TRP A 117 13.69 2.75 4.70
N ALA A 118 12.69 3.44 5.27
CA ALA A 118 12.69 4.87 5.49
C ALA A 118 11.81 5.23 6.69
N GLN A 119 12.30 6.12 7.55
CA GLN A 119 11.46 6.82 8.52
C GLN A 119 10.93 8.08 7.86
N LEU A 120 9.66 8.44 8.10
CA LEU A 120 9.00 9.56 7.46
C LEU A 120 8.67 10.63 8.50
N ASP A 121 9.47 11.68 8.54
CA ASP A 121 9.24 12.79 9.46
C ASP A 121 8.12 13.71 8.95
N GLY A 122 7.02 13.81 9.69
CA GLY A 122 5.90 14.69 9.38
C GLY A 122 4.99 14.22 8.25
N ALA A 123 5.13 12.97 7.79
CA ALA A 123 4.26 12.35 6.80
C ALA A 123 3.72 11.02 7.30
N VAL A 124 2.49 10.70 6.93
CA VAL A 124 1.81 9.45 7.29
C VAL A 124 1.55 8.69 5.98
N PRO A 125 2.29 7.60 5.72
CA PRO A 125 2.21 6.92 4.44
C PRO A 125 0.90 6.16 4.26
N ASP A 126 0.33 6.27 3.06
CA ASP A 126 -0.82 5.53 2.59
C ASP A 126 -0.42 4.73 1.33
N GLY A 127 -1.02 4.94 0.16
CA GLY A 127 -0.61 4.28 -1.07
C GLY A 127 0.78 4.72 -1.54
N ILE A 128 1.56 3.78 -2.07
CA ILE A 128 2.95 4.04 -2.52
C ILE A 128 3.20 3.44 -3.90
N CYS A 129 4.16 4.00 -4.66
CA CYS A 129 4.66 3.39 -5.89
C CYS A 129 6.16 3.63 -6.10
N LEU A 130 6.82 2.69 -6.79
CA LEU A 130 8.26 2.66 -7.00
C LEU A 130 8.64 3.24 -8.36
N ASP A 131 9.77 3.96 -8.44
CA ASP A 131 10.33 4.46 -9.68
C ASP A 131 11.65 3.76 -10.09
N THR A 132 12.07 3.99 -11.34
CA THR A 132 13.28 3.36 -11.93
C THR A 132 14.60 3.80 -11.28
N ALA A 133 14.63 4.90 -10.52
CA ALA A 133 15.79 5.33 -9.76
C ALA A 133 15.79 4.81 -8.31
N GLY A 134 14.84 3.90 -7.98
CA GLY A 134 14.72 3.32 -6.65
C GLY A 134 14.12 4.24 -5.60
N GLY A 135 13.51 5.35 -6.01
CA GLY A 135 12.70 6.22 -5.15
C GLY A 135 11.29 5.69 -5.01
N ILE A 136 10.67 5.90 -3.86
CA ILE A 136 9.26 5.56 -3.60
C ILE A 136 8.46 6.84 -3.47
N TRP A 137 7.42 6.98 -4.29
CA TRP A 137 6.40 7.99 -4.12
C TRP A 137 5.41 7.52 -3.06
N VAL A 138 5.11 8.39 -2.12
CA VAL A 138 4.31 8.13 -0.93
C VAL A 138 3.18 9.14 -0.87
N ALA A 139 1.94 8.72 -1.00
CA ALA A 139 0.80 9.55 -0.70
C ALA A 139 0.68 9.73 0.81
N SER A 140 0.48 10.97 1.26
CA SER A 140 0.37 11.32 2.68
C SER A 140 -0.87 12.18 2.92
N PRO A 141 -1.96 11.58 3.44
CA PRO A 141 -3.22 12.29 3.67
C PRO A 141 -3.04 13.49 4.62
N THR A 142 -2.38 13.27 5.74
CA THR A 142 -2.28 14.27 6.80
C THR A 142 -1.44 15.50 6.43
N SER A 143 -0.50 15.36 5.50
CA SER A 143 0.31 16.48 5.00
C SER A 143 -0.16 17.04 3.67
N GLN A 144 -1.21 16.45 3.06
CA GLN A 144 -1.81 16.84 1.78
C GLN A 144 -0.74 16.95 0.68
N GLU A 145 0.03 15.88 0.52
CA GLU A 145 1.10 15.83 -0.47
C GLU A 145 1.43 14.41 -0.91
N CYS A 146 2.14 14.30 -2.00
CA CYS A 146 2.85 13.10 -2.40
C CYS A 146 4.35 13.37 -2.32
N LEU A 147 5.07 12.53 -1.60
CA LEU A 147 6.50 12.64 -1.33
C LEU A 147 7.27 11.62 -2.15
N ARG A 148 8.42 12.01 -2.70
CA ARG A 148 9.38 11.03 -3.20
C ARG A 148 10.48 10.82 -2.17
N VAL A 149 10.65 9.57 -1.74
CA VAL A 149 11.56 9.20 -0.64
C VAL A 149 12.58 8.19 -1.16
N ARG A 150 13.83 8.33 -0.73
CA ARG A 150 14.89 7.33 -0.94
C ARG A 150 15.09 6.45 0.28
N ALA A 151 15.76 5.33 0.09
CA ALA A 151 16.21 4.49 1.20
C ALA A 151 16.96 5.33 2.24
N GLY A 152 16.61 5.15 3.52
CA GLY A 152 17.14 5.96 4.60
C GLY A 152 16.30 7.20 4.96
N GLY A 153 15.26 7.54 4.19
CA GLY A 153 14.30 8.58 4.54
C GLY A 153 14.54 9.96 3.91
N GLU A 154 15.55 10.09 3.02
CA GLU A 154 15.75 11.34 2.29
C GLU A 154 14.54 11.64 1.38
N VAL A 155 13.88 12.78 1.60
CA VAL A 155 12.81 13.28 0.74
C VAL A 155 13.42 14.14 -0.36
N THR A 156 13.31 13.67 -1.62
CA THR A 156 13.90 14.37 -2.79
C THR A 156 12.89 15.26 -3.50
N ASP A 157 11.61 14.94 -3.45
CA ASP A 157 10.56 15.70 -4.12
C ASP A 157 9.29 15.78 -3.26
N ARG A 158 8.51 16.86 -3.45
CA ARG A 158 7.23 17.09 -2.79
C ARG A 158 6.24 17.70 -3.76
N ILE A 159 5.08 17.08 -3.88
CA ILE A 159 3.97 17.55 -4.70
C ILE A 159 2.78 17.79 -3.78
N LYS A 160 2.46 19.06 -3.53
CA LYS A 160 1.29 19.46 -2.75
C LYS A 160 0.01 19.26 -3.55
N VAL A 161 -1.05 18.85 -2.84
CA VAL A 161 -2.40 18.70 -3.38
C VAL A 161 -3.41 19.47 -2.51
N GLU A 162 -4.59 19.71 -3.05
CA GLU A 162 -5.63 20.50 -2.36
C GLU A 162 -6.32 19.72 -1.24
N ASP A 163 -6.56 18.43 -1.48
CA ASP A 163 -7.24 17.51 -0.57
C ASP A 163 -6.23 16.50 0.01
N GLU A 164 -6.68 15.61 0.89
CA GLU A 164 -5.87 14.51 1.42
C GLU A 164 -5.47 13.55 0.30
N ALA A 165 -4.18 13.18 0.22
CA ALA A 165 -3.64 12.23 -0.76
C ALA A 165 -3.64 10.81 -0.18
N PHE A 166 -4.44 9.89 -0.75
CA PHE A 166 -4.60 8.53 -0.25
C PHE A 166 -3.83 7.49 -1.06
N ALA A 167 -3.66 7.72 -2.36
CA ALA A 167 -2.93 6.78 -3.20
C ALA A 167 -2.14 7.52 -4.28
N CYS A 168 -1.08 6.89 -4.77
CA CYS A 168 -0.35 7.37 -5.93
C CYS A 168 0.11 6.21 -6.80
N MET A 169 0.21 6.46 -8.11
CA MET A 169 0.67 5.48 -9.08
C MET A 169 1.36 6.15 -10.26
N LEU A 170 2.51 5.63 -10.64
CA LEU A 170 3.20 6.02 -11.84
C LEU A 170 2.63 5.29 -13.07
N GLY A 171 2.33 6.03 -14.14
CA GLY A 171 1.74 5.50 -15.36
C GLY A 171 1.93 6.42 -16.56
N GLY A 172 0.98 6.39 -17.50
CA GLY A 172 1.09 7.08 -18.77
C GLY A 172 1.95 6.35 -19.78
N GLU A 173 2.07 6.88 -21.01
CA GLU A 173 2.79 6.23 -22.10
C GLU A 173 4.28 6.03 -21.81
N ASN A 174 4.92 7.00 -21.14
CA ASN A 174 6.33 6.96 -20.78
C ASN A 174 6.58 6.49 -19.32
N GLY A 175 5.51 6.15 -18.58
CA GLY A 175 5.60 5.73 -17.18
C GLY A 175 5.94 6.87 -16.18
N ARG A 176 5.93 8.12 -16.62
CA ARG A 176 6.36 9.31 -15.82
C ARG A 176 5.20 10.17 -15.33
N GLN A 177 3.98 9.80 -15.63
CA GLN A 177 2.83 10.50 -15.05
C GLN A 177 2.55 9.93 -13.66
N LEU A 178 2.72 10.75 -12.64
CA LEU A 178 2.31 10.42 -11.29
C LEU A 178 0.85 10.81 -11.11
N PHE A 179 -0.01 9.81 -11.03
CA PHE A 179 -1.42 9.97 -10.66
C PHE A 179 -1.53 9.98 -9.14
N ILE A 180 -2.25 10.93 -8.59
CA ILE A 180 -2.50 11.06 -7.15
C ILE A 180 -4.01 11.05 -6.93
N LEU A 181 -4.48 10.15 -6.09
CA LEU A 181 -5.88 10.00 -5.74
C LEU A 181 -6.14 10.77 -4.45
N THR A 182 -7.04 11.74 -4.51
CA THR A 182 -7.32 12.64 -3.40
C THR A 182 -8.79 12.65 -3.04
N ALA A 183 -9.09 12.92 -1.78
CA ALA A 183 -10.44 13.16 -1.29
C ALA A 183 -10.39 14.10 -0.08
N PRO A 184 -11.49 14.83 0.22
CA PRO A 184 -11.54 15.71 1.39
C PRO A 184 -11.56 14.97 2.75
N SER A 185 -11.82 13.67 2.76
CA SER A 185 -11.94 12.87 3.97
C SER A 185 -11.85 11.38 3.65
N SER A 186 -11.43 10.56 4.63
CA SER A 186 -11.53 9.09 4.59
C SER A 186 -12.77 8.56 5.35
N VAL A 187 -13.50 9.41 6.04
CA VAL A 187 -14.68 8.99 6.82
C VAL A 187 -15.81 8.57 5.87
N PRO A 188 -16.34 7.33 5.98
CA PRO A 188 -17.29 6.79 5.01
C PRO A 188 -18.54 7.65 4.80
N LYS A 189 -19.09 8.25 5.87
CA LYS A 189 -20.26 9.11 5.81
C LYS A 189 -19.99 10.38 5.01
N ASP A 190 -18.82 10.99 5.24
CA ASP A 190 -18.42 12.22 4.55
C ASP A 190 -18.16 11.94 3.07
N CYS A 191 -17.47 10.82 2.77
CA CYS A 191 -17.24 10.38 1.39
C CYS A 191 -18.54 10.12 0.63
N GLN A 192 -19.53 9.48 1.27
CA GLN A 192 -20.84 9.23 0.67
C GLN A 192 -21.62 10.53 0.35
N GLN A 193 -21.50 11.53 1.22
CA GLN A 193 -22.16 12.82 1.04
C GLN A 193 -21.47 13.70 0.00
N ALA A 194 -20.15 13.86 0.13
CA ALA A 194 -19.37 14.76 -0.72
C ALA A 194 -19.20 14.22 -2.14
N ARG A 195 -18.91 12.92 -2.30
CA ARG A 195 -18.56 12.29 -3.59
C ARG A 195 -17.52 13.10 -4.37
N ALA A 196 -16.51 13.62 -3.64
CA ALA A 196 -15.55 14.61 -4.13
C ALA A 196 -14.15 14.03 -4.37
N GLY A 197 -14.03 12.71 -4.46
CA GLY A 197 -12.77 12.07 -4.84
C GLY A 197 -12.31 12.53 -6.22
N LYS A 198 -11.00 12.82 -6.35
CA LYS A 198 -10.36 13.30 -7.58
C LYS A 198 -9.16 12.45 -7.92
N ILE A 199 -8.82 12.38 -9.20
CA ILE A 199 -7.51 11.91 -9.68
C ILE A 199 -6.84 13.13 -10.31
N VAL A 200 -5.74 13.56 -9.73
CA VAL A 200 -4.86 14.58 -10.30
C VAL A 200 -3.58 13.93 -10.79
N TYR A 201 -2.86 14.56 -11.72
CA TYR A 201 -1.60 14.03 -12.20
C TYR A 201 -0.59 15.14 -12.50
N THR A 202 0.68 14.76 -12.45
CA THR A 202 1.80 15.60 -12.88
C THR A 202 2.88 14.74 -13.51
N GLU A 203 3.76 15.34 -14.32
CA GLU A 203 4.94 14.65 -14.81
C GLU A 203 6.08 14.69 -13.80
N VAL A 204 6.83 13.57 -13.71
CA VAL A 204 7.97 13.41 -12.84
C VAL A 204 9.19 12.91 -13.62
N GLU A 205 10.38 13.01 -13.02
CA GLU A 205 11.64 12.69 -13.71
C GLU A 205 11.80 11.22 -14.02
N HIS A 206 11.42 10.33 -13.09
CA HIS A 206 11.69 8.90 -13.20
C HIS A 206 10.40 8.11 -13.50
N ALA A 207 10.51 7.14 -14.41
CA ALA A 207 9.40 6.29 -14.80
C ALA A 207 9.10 5.22 -13.73
N ARG A 208 7.92 4.60 -13.81
CA ARG A 208 7.50 3.50 -12.94
C ARG A 208 8.46 2.32 -12.98
N ALA A 209 8.60 1.63 -11.85
CA ALA A 209 9.35 0.38 -11.73
C ALA A 209 8.68 -0.57 -10.73
N GLY A 210 9.08 -1.84 -10.75
CA GLY A 210 8.58 -2.85 -9.82
C GLY A 210 7.13 -3.25 -10.06
N CYS A 211 6.54 -3.80 -9.02
CA CYS A 211 5.12 -4.11 -8.92
C CYS A 211 4.54 -3.29 -7.78
N PRO A 212 3.49 -2.54 -8.03
CA PRO A 212 2.43 -2.35 -7.08
C PRO A 212 1.44 -3.48 -7.22
#